data_c95f06e4a51be4613d76c0f16a9f068b
#
_entry.id   c95f06e4a51be4613d76c0f16a9f068b
#
_cell.length_a   1.000
_cell.length_b   1.000
_cell.length_c   1.000
_cell.angle_alpha   90.00
_cell.angle_beta   90.00
_cell.angle_gamma   90.00
#
_symmetry.space_group_name_H-M   'P 1'
#
loop_
_entity.id
_entity.type
_entity.pdbx_description
1 polymer ?
#
loop_
_entity_poly.entity_id
_entity_poly.type
_entity_poly.pdbx_seq_one_letter_code
_entity_poly.pdbx_strand_id
1 'polypeptide(L)'
;MKNRIAKYFGLPVLGVVLILGIAYVFRTDPIMMISGKRLSGEEFAYPENWLFTNAYQTIKVETNPENPHSVTTLCFIRDGKLIIPAQEGHTKKWPQNVLEDSRVRIKVGDKIYPVRLTLVEKDAKVKEMGPFIAIKFPDRAPPKPGEGPKNIWLFEISSR
;
A
#
# COMPACT_ATOMS: atom_id res chain seq x y z
N MET A 1 -27.82 26.65 -33.27
CA MET A 1 -26.61 25.75 -33.38
C MET A 1 -26.00 25.32 -32.04
N LYS A 2 -26.04 26.13 -30.98
CA LYS A 2 -25.43 25.79 -29.65
C LYS A 2 -25.99 24.53 -28.97
N ASN A 3 -27.28 24.24 -29.10
CA ASN A 3 -27.89 23.09 -28.37
C ASN A 3 -27.60 21.71 -28.97
N ARG A 4 -27.18 21.61 -30.22
CA ARG A 4 -26.82 20.32 -30.84
C ARG A 4 -25.45 19.81 -30.41
N ILE A 5 -24.49 20.69 -30.29
CA ILE A 5 -23.12 20.35 -29.84
C ILE A 5 -23.14 19.81 -28.41
N ALA A 6 -23.91 20.40 -27.51
CA ALA A 6 -24.05 19.95 -26.12
C ALA A 6 -24.61 18.51 -26.01
N LYS A 7 -25.52 18.10 -26.91
CA LYS A 7 -26.06 16.72 -26.95
C LYS A 7 -25.05 15.69 -27.43
N TYR A 8 -24.17 16.05 -28.38
CA TYR A 8 -23.21 15.09 -28.92
C TYR A 8 -21.98 14.88 -28.02
N PHE A 9 -21.65 15.84 -27.16
CA PHE A 9 -20.54 15.72 -26.21
C PHE A 9 -21.00 15.38 -24.79
N GLY A 10 -22.19 15.80 -24.37
CA GLY A 10 -22.68 15.57 -23.01
C GLY A 10 -22.98 14.10 -22.70
N LEU A 11 -23.60 13.38 -23.64
CA LEU A 11 -23.99 11.97 -23.44
C LEU A 11 -22.79 11.02 -23.29
N PRO A 12 -21.76 11.06 -24.16
CA PRO A 12 -20.56 10.23 -23.99
C PRO A 12 -19.75 10.61 -22.74
N VAL A 13 -19.65 11.87 -22.38
CA VAL A 13 -18.98 12.31 -21.15
C VAL A 13 -19.70 11.76 -19.92
N LEU A 14 -21.03 11.84 -19.88
CA LEU A 14 -21.83 11.27 -18.79
C LEU A 14 -21.66 9.73 -18.69
N GLY A 15 -21.60 9.05 -19.83
CA GLY A 15 -21.35 7.60 -19.90
C GLY A 15 -19.98 7.23 -19.32
N VAL A 16 -18.92 7.96 -19.68
CA VAL A 16 -17.57 7.76 -19.13
C VAL A 16 -17.53 8.00 -17.64
N VAL A 17 -18.14 9.08 -17.15
CA VAL A 17 -18.20 9.40 -15.70
C VAL A 17 -18.94 8.29 -14.94
N LEU A 18 -20.03 7.77 -15.50
CA LEU A 18 -20.79 6.67 -14.89
C LEU A 18 -19.96 5.38 -14.81
N ILE A 19 -19.27 5.00 -15.90
CA ILE A 19 -18.39 3.83 -15.94
C ILE A 19 -17.25 3.95 -14.94
N LEU A 20 -16.60 5.11 -14.87
CA LEU A 20 -15.52 5.38 -13.89
C LEU A 20 -16.06 5.34 -12.46
N GLY A 21 -17.26 5.86 -12.21
CA GLY A 21 -17.95 5.79 -10.92
C GLY A 21 -18.23 4.35 -10.49
N ILE A 22 -18.75 3.52 -11.41
CA ILE A 22 -19.00 2.09 -11.18
C ILE A 22 -17.67 1.38 -10.89
N ALA A 23 -16.65 1.56 -11.72
CA ALA A 23 -15.32 0.97 -11.53
C ALA A 23 -14.71 1.37 -10.18
N TYR A 24 -14.89 2.63 -9.75
CA TYR A 24 -14.45 3.11 -8.44
C TYR A 24 -15.17 2.42 -7.28
N VAL A 25 -16.48 2.20 -7.37
CA VAL A 25 -17.28 1.54 -6.32
C VAL A 25 -16.92 0.06 -6.19
N PHE A 26 -16.71 -0.62 -7.31
CA PHE A 26 -16.43 -2.07 -7.34
C PHE A 26 -14.94 -2.42 -7.28
N ARG A 27 -14.05 -1.43 -7.14
CA ARG A 27 -12.62 -1.72 -7.01
C ARG A 27 -12.35 -2.57 -5.76
N THR A 28 -11.50 -3.57 -5.91
CA THR A 28 -10.99 -4.42 -4.82
C THR A 28 -9.62 -3.94 -4.39
N ASP A 29 -8.64 -4.07 -5.26
CA ASP A 29 -7.25 -3.69 -5.02
C ASP A 29 -7.06 -2.16 -5.02
N PRO A 30 -6.08 -1.64 -4.27
CA PRO A 30 -5.70 -0.24 -4.33
C PRO A 30 -5.03 0.09 -5.68
N ILE A 31 -5.26 1.31 -6.16
CA ILE A 31 -4.66 1.82 -7.41
C ILE A 31 -3.80 3.03 -7.04
N MET A 32 -2.48 2.88 -7.11
CA MET A 32 -1.53 3.93 -6.73
C MET A 32 -1.83 4.52 -5.34
N MET A 33 -2.30 5.76 -5.26
CA MET A 33 -2.63 6.46 -4.01
C MET A 33 -4.09 6.28 -3.58
N ILE A 34 -4.92 5.67 -4.41
CA ILE A 34 -6.35 5.44 -4.09
C ILE A 34 -6.45 4.13 -3.32
N SER A 35 -6.95 4.19 -2.09
CA SER A 35 -7.17 3.00 -1.26
C SER A 35 -8.17 2.04 -1.89
N GLY A 36 -7.92 0.74 -1.74
CA GLY A 36 -8.81 -0.34 -2.12
C GLY A 36 -9.65 -0.83 -0.96
N LYS A 37 -10.34 -1.93 -1.22
CA LYS A 37 -11.11 -2.71 -0.25
C LYS A 37 -10.39 -4.04 0.00
N ARG A 38 -11.09 -5.18 -0.13
CA ARG A 38 -10.52 -6.51 0.00
C ARG A 38 -9.61 -6.83 -1.18
N LEU A 39 -8.39 -7.26 -0.92
CA LEU A 39 -7.44 -7.67 -1.95
C LEU A 39 -7.94 -8.94 -2.65
N SER A 40 -7.84 -8.96 -3.97
CA SER A 40 -8.14 -10.10 -4.82
C SER A 40 -6.87 -10.89 -5.14
N GLY A 41 -6.95 -12.22 -5.12
CA GLY A 41 -5.82 -13.11 -5.43
C GLY A 41 -5.89 -14.41 -4.64
N GLU A 42 -4.94 -15.29 -4.92
CA GLU A 42 -4.79 -16.57 -4.23
C GLU A 42 -4.00 -16.41 -2.93
N GLU A 43 -4.45 -17.06 -1.86
CA GLU A 43 -3.77 -17.05 -0.56
C GLU A 43 -2.70 -18.14 -0.48
N PHE A 44 -1.54 -17.76 0.02
CA PHE A 44 -0.38 -18.63 0.23
C PHE A 44 0.00 -18.67 1.72
N ALA A 45 0.64 -19.76 2.12
CA ALA A 45 1.21 -19.89 3.45
C ALA A 45 2.34 -18.87 3.69
N TYR A 46 2.62 -18.61 4.97
CA TYR A 46 3.75 -17.76 5.36
C TYR A 46 5.06 -18.31 4.78
N PRO A 47 5.83 -17.53 4.02
CA PRO A 47 7.04 -18.02 3.37
C PRO A 47 8.19 -18.17 4.37
N GLU A 48 9.16 -19.02 4.06
CA GLU A 48 10.38 -19.17 4.86
C GLU A 48 11.20 -17.88 4.97
N ASN A 49 11.19 -17.09 3.92
CA ASN A 49 11.82 -15.76 3.91
C ASN A 49 11.06 -14.81 2.98
N TRP A 50 11.36 -13.52 3.11
CA TRP A 50 10.72 -12.46 2.34
C TRP A 50 11.65 -11.82 1.29
N LEU A 51 12.81 -12.41 1.00
CA LEU A 51 13.81 -11.82 0.08
C LEU A 51 13.26 -11.61 -1.33
N PHE A 52 12.33 -12.44 -1.76
CA PHE A 52 11.66 -12.29 -3.07
C PHE A 52 10.93 -10.95 -3.22
N THR A 53 10.58 -10.28 -2.11
CA THR A 53 9.92 -8.97 -2.16
C THR A 53 10.84 -7.87 -2.69
N ASN A 54 12.17 -8.10 -2.74
CA ASN A 54 13.11 -7.14 -3.33
C ASN A 54 12.91 -6.97 -4.85
N ALA A 55 12.30 -7.95 -5.53
CA ALA A 55 11.93 -7.85 -6.94
C ALA A 55 10.71 -6.92 -7.19
N TYR A 56 10.02 -6.48 -6.13
CA TYR A 56 8.83 -5.64 -6.22
C TYR A 56 9.06 -4.28 -5.57
N GLN A 57 8.82 -3.21 -6.29
CA GLN A 57 8.96 -1.85 -5.77
C GLN A 57 7.96 -1.56 -4.64
N THR A 58 6.75 -2.09 -4.76
CA THR A 58 5.68 -1.90 -3.80
C THR A 58 4.94 -3.20 -3.52
N ILE A 59 4.27 -3.22 -2.39
CA ILE A 59 3.31 -4.26 -2.00
C ILE A 59 1.96 -3.62 -1.69
N LYS A 60 0.92 -4.45 -1.56
CA LYS A 60 -0.38 -3.99 -1.07
C LYS A 60 -0.62 -4.57 0.32
N VAL A 61 -1.17 -3.76 1.21
CA VAL A 61 -1.51 -4.14 2.59
C VAL A 61 -3.00 -3.93 2.81
N GLU A 62 -3.71 -4.98 3.19
CA GLU A 62 -5.11 -4.96 3.59
C GLU A 62 -5.20 -5.10 5.10
N THR A 63 -5.90 -4.17 5.71
CA THR A 63 -6.16 -4.09 7.16
C THR A 63 -7.65 -4.14 7.44
N ASN A 64 -8.03 -4.32 8.71
CA ASN A 64 -9.41 -4.36 9.17
C ASN A 64 -10.24 -5.43 8.44
N PRO A 65 -10.11 -6.73 8.82
CA PRO A 65 -10.75 -7.84 8.11
C PRO A 65 -12.28 -7.74 7.99
N GLU A 66 -12.95 -7.05 8.92
CA GLU A 66 -14.40 -6.89 8.94
C GLU A 66 -14.86 -5.80 7.96
N ASN A 67 -14.08 -4.73 7.81
CA ASN A 67 -14.32 -3.67 6.85
C ASN A 67 -13.03 -3.35 6.09
N PRO A 68 -12.66 -4.17 5.09
CA PRO A 68 -11.35 -4.16 4.48
C PRO A 68 -10.97 -2.82 3.87
N HIS A 69 -9.76 -2.37 4.24
CA HIS A 69 -9.10 -1.18 3.72
C HIS A 69 -7.70 -1.54 3.26
N SER A 70 -7.41 -1.37 1.99
CA SER A 70 -6.11 -1.71 1.42
C SER A 70 -5.40 -0.50 0.82
N VAL A 71 -4.07 -0.54 0.90
CA VAL A 71 -3.18 0.52 0.40
C VAL A 71 -2.00 -0.08 -0.35
N THR A 72 -1.41 0.71 -1.25
CA THR A 72 -0.10 0.42 -1.85
C THR A 72 0.97 1.10 -1.01
N THR A 73 2.01 0.37 -0.62
CA THR A 73 3.11 0.90 0.19
C THR A 73 4.44 0.24 -0.17
N LEU A 74 5.53 0.80 0.35
CA LEU A 74 6.86 0.21 0.25
C LEU A 74 7.01 -0.92 1.28
N CYS A 75 8.03 -1.75 1.08
CA CYS A 75 8.56 -2.65 2.09
C CYS A 75 10.07 -2.80 1.88
N PHE A 76 10.78 -3.25 2.89
CA PHE A 76 12.20 -3.59 2.80
C PHE A 76 12.54 -4.70 3.79
N ILE A 77 13.70 -5.34 3.60
CA ILE A 77 14.21 -6.35 4.53
C ILE A 77 15.22 -5.70 5.48
N ARG A 78 15.01 -5.89 6.78
CA ARG A 78 15.94 -5.50 7.85
C ARG A 78 16.11 -6.72 8.78
N ASP A 79 17.35 -7.16 8.98
CA ASP A 79 17.69 -8.30 9.83
C ASP A 79 16.92 -9.59 9.50
N GLY A 80 16.73 -9.86 8.19
CA GLY A 80 15.98 -11.01 7.69
C GLY A 80 14.45 -10.90 7.76
N LYS A 81 13.92 -9.81 8.32
CA LYS A 81 12.48 -9.58 8.50
C LYS A 81 11.93 -8.57 7.50
N LEU A 82 10.70 -8.77 7.06
CA LEU A 82 10.02 -7.80 6.22
C LEU A 82 9.48 -6.65 7.07
N ILE A 83 9.90 -5.44 6.73
CA ILE A 83 9.47 -4.20 7.36
C ILE A 83 8.62 -3.38 6.40
N ILE A 84 7.52 -2.85 6.91
CA ILE A 84 6.58 -2.02 6.16
C ILE A 84 6.54 -0.63 6.78
N PRO A 85 7.06 0.41 6.10
CA PRO A 85 7.02 1.77 6.60
C PRO A 85 5.67 2.43 6.33
N ALA A 86 5.15 3.12 7.32
CA ALA A 86 3.98 3.99 7.23
C ALA A 86 4.39 5.45 7.41
N GLN A 87 4.41 6.19 6.31
CA GLN A 87 4.55 7.66 6.39
C GLN A 87 3.33 8.25 7.07
N GLU A 88 3.51 9.24 7.93
CA GLU A 88 2.43 9.86 8.73
C GLU A 88 1.61 8.79 9.49
N GLY A 89 2.30 7.85 10.13
CA GLY A 89 1.70 6.68 10.77
C GLY A 89 0.63 7.01 11.81
N HIS A 90 0.72 8.19 12.44
CA HIS A 90 -0.24 8.66 13.44
C HIS A 90 -1.57 9.18 12.85
N THR A 91 -1.63 9.50 11.55
CA THR A 91 -2.85 10.04 10.90
C THR A 91 -3.46 9.12 9.86
N LYS A 92 -2.65 8.26 9.24
CA LYS A 92 -3.14 7.36 8.20
C LYS A 92 -4.00 6.23 8.79
N LYS A 93 -5.06 5.88 8.08
CA LYS A 93 -6.04 4.90 8.51
C LYS A 93 -5.44 3.50 8.68
N TRP A 94 -4.63 3.02 7.73
CA TRP A 94 -4.15 1.65 7.78
C TRP A 94 -3.22 1.33 8.98
N PRO A 95 -2.30 2.22 9.43
CA PRO A 95 -1.53 1.97 10.64
C PRO A 95 -2.41 1.93 11.90
N GLN A 96 -3.43 2.79 11.97
CA GLN A 96 -4.37 2.78 13.10
C GLN A 96 -5.17 1.48 13.14
N ASN A 97 -5.68 1.01 11.99
CA ASN A 97 -6.33 -0.30 11.91
C ASN A 97 -5.42 -1.44 12.41
N VAL A 98 -4.10 -1.39 12.11
CA VAL A 98 -3.14 -2.42 12.59
C VAL A 98 -2.99 -2.37 14.11
N LEU A 99 -3.05 -1.20 14.74
CA LEU A 99 -3.00 -1.08 16.19
C LEU A 99 -4.26 -1.68 16.87
N GLU A 100 -5.40 -1.59 16.21
CA GLU A 100 -6.66 -2.17 16.69
C GLU A 100 -6.72 -3.69 16.41
N ASP A 101 -6.33 -4.11 15.21
CA ASP A 101 -6.27 -5.51 14.80
C ASP A 101 -5.04 -5.77 13.94
N SER A 102 -4.10 -6.52 14.50
CA SER A 102 -2.82 -6.84 13.84
C SER A 102 -2.95 -7.79 12.64
N ARG A 103 -4.12 -8.41 12.45
CA ARG A 103 -4.37 -9.32 11.32
C ARG A 103 -4.47 -8.54 10.02
N VAL A 104 -3.59 -8.85 9.09
CA VAL A 104 -3.54 -8.23 7.78
C VAL A 104 -3.38 -9.26 6.67
N ARG A 105 -3.62 -8.84 5.44
CA ARG A 105 -3.28 -9.58 4.24
C ARG A 105 -2.31 -8.74 3.40
N ILE A 106 -1.20 -9.34 3.02
CA ILE A 106 -0.19 -8.68 2.18
C ILE A 106 -0.23 -9.31 0.80
N LYS A 107 -0.34 -8.48 -0.24
CA LYS A 107 -0.24 -8.93 -1.63
C LYS A 107 1.09 -8.49 -2.21
N VAL A 108 1.86 -9.47 -2.70
CA VAL A 108 3.14 -9.29 -3.40
C VAL A 108 3.00 -9.94 -4.78
N GLY A 109 3.08 -9.14 -5.84
CA GLY A 109 2.64 -9.59 -7.16
C GLY A 109 1.16 -10.00 -7.12
N ASP A 110 0.85 -11.24 -7.50
CA ASP A 110 -0.52 -11.79 -7.48
C ASP A 110 -0.81 -12.68 -6.27
N LYS A 111 0.19 -12.90 -5.39
CA LYS A 111 0.09 -13.78 -4.23
C LYS A 111 -0.28 -13.00 -2.98
N ILE A 112 -1.22 -13.54 -2.19
CA ILE A 112 -1.66 -12.97 -0.93
C ILE A 112 -1.14 -13.83 0.23
N TYR A 113 -0.65 -13.16 1.26
CA TYR A 113 -0.13 -13.80 2.48
C TYR A 113 -0.89 -13.25 3.68
N PRO A 114 -1.72 -14.09 4.36
CA PRO A 114 -2.31 -13.74 5.65
C PRO A 114 -1.23 -13.72 6.73
N VAL A 115 -1.08 -12.58 7.41
CA VAL A 115 0.01 -12.34 8.38
C VAL A 115 -0.45 -11.45 9.51
N ARG A 116 0.44 -11.17 10.48
CA ARG A 116 0.29 -10.12 11.47
C ARG A 116 1.32 -9.03 11.26
N LEU A 117 0.95 -7.80 11.60
CA LEU A 117 1.88 -6.68 11.69
C LEU A 117 1.99 -6.20 13.13
N THR A 118 3.21 -5.95 13.57
CA THR A 118 3.52 -5.38 14.87
C THR A 118 4.28 -4.07 14.69
N LEU A 119 3.83 -3.01 15.36
CA LEU A 119 4.55 -1.74 15.40
C LEU A 119 5.85 -1.93 16.20
N VAL A 120 7.00 -1.74 15.56
CA VAL A 120 8.32 -1.93 16.19
C VAL A 120 9.08 -0.63 16.39
N GLU A 121 8.74 0.42 15.64
CA GLU A 121 9.42 1.70 15.74
C GLU A 121 8.48 2.85 15.35
N LYS A 122 8.50 3.95 16.11
CA LYS A 122 7.85 5.22 15.78
C LYS A 122 8.91 6.26 15.43
N ASP A 123 8.53 7.17 14.53
CA ASP A 123 9.37 8.31 14.12
C ASP A 123 10.74 7.91 13.55
N ALA A 124 10.77 6.76 12.85
CA ALA A 124 11.96 6.27 12.16
C ALA A 124 12.50 7.32 11.17
N LYS A 125 13.81 7.43 11.09
CA LYS A 125 14.45 8.44 10.23
C LYS A 125 14.72 7.89 8.83
N VAL A 126 14.37 8.69 7.83
CA VAL A 126 14.55 8.33 6.41
C VAL A 126 15.97 7.86 6.11
N LYS A 127 17.00 8.51 6.71
CA LYS A 127 18.40 8.16 6.54
C LYS A 127 18.74 6.72 6.96
N GLU A 128 18.03 6.20 7.97
CA GLU A 128 18.26 4.84 8.50
C GLU A 128 17.65 3.77 7.57
N MET A 129 16.61 4.13 6.83
CA MET A 129 15.98 3.27 5.83
C MET A 129 16.66 3.33 4.46
N GLY A 130 17.48 4.38 4.21
CA GLY A 130 18.10 4.65 2.92
C GLY A 130 18.80 3.43 2.29
N PRO A 131 19.69 2.73 3.01
CA PRO A 131 20.38 1.55 2.48
C PRO A 131 19.43 0.43 2.00
N PHE A 132 18.33 0.19 2.72
CA PHE A 132 17.36 -0.84 2.39
C PHE A 132 16.46 -0.42 1.21
N ILE A 133 16.11 0.86 1.14
CA ILE A 133 15.30 1.41 0.04
C ILE A 133 16.12 1.45 -1.26
N ALA A 134 17.42 1.72 -1.20
CA ALA A 134 18.31 1.73 -2.36
C ALA A 134 18.37 0.37 -3.10
N ILE A 135 18.18 -0.74 -2.39
CA ILE A 135 18.10 -2.07 -3.02
C ILE A 135 16.95 -2.14 -4.04
N LYS A 136 15.83 -1.49 -3.75
CA LYS A 136 14.65 -1.48 -4.64
C LYS A 136 14.64 -0.35 -5.66
N PHE A 137 15.37 0.71 -5.38
CA PHE A 137 15.41 1.94 -6.18
C PHE A 137 16.86 2.41 -6.33
N PRO A 138 17.71 1.64 -7.04
CA PRO A 138 19.14 1.94 -7.13
C PRO A 138 19.43 3.30 -7.78
N ASP A 139 18.59 3.73 -8.70
CA ASP A 139 18.74 5.00 -9.43
C ASP A 139 18.10 6.19 -8.72
N ARG A 140 17.48 5.97 -7.55
CA ARG A 140 16.81 7.03 -6.80
C ARG A 140 17.80 7.77 -5.91
N ALA A 141 18.01 9.06 -6.18
CA ALA A 141 18.79 9.90 -5.29
C ALA A 141 18.17 9.93 -3.87
N PRO A 142 18.99 9.87 -2.82
CA PRO A 142 18.51 10.03 -1.46
C PRO A 142 17.88 11.42 -1.28
N PRO A 143 16.85 11.56 -0.44
CA PRO A 143 16.24 12.86 -0.15
C PRO A 143 17.29 13.78 0.48
N LYS A 144 17.22 15.08 0.15
CA LYS A 144 18.10 16.09 0.75
C LYS A 144 17.82 16.21 2.26
N PRO A 145 18.81 16.67 3.04
CA PRO A 145 18.60 16.94 4.46
C PRO A 145 17.38 17.84 4.70
N GLY A 146 16.46 17.37 5.56
CA GLY A 146 15.19 18.06 5.85
C GLY A 146 14.05 17.78 4.88
N GLU A 147 14.32 17.12 3.74
CA GLU A 147 13.30 16.65 2.82
C GLU A 147 12.94 15.18 3.12
N GLY A 148 11.78 14.78 2.71
CA GLY A 148 11.29 13.40 2.83
C GLY A 148 10.13 13.24 3.81
N PRO A 149 9.61 12.02 3.93
CA PRO A 149 8.48 11.74 4.80
C PRO A 149 8.86 11.91 6.28
N LYS A 150 7.88 12.38 7.06
CA LYS A 150 7.99 12.54 8.52
C LYS A 150 7.10 11.54 9.24
N ASN A 151 7.26 11.40 10.55
CA ASN A 151 6.43 10.55 11.40
C ASN A 151 6.27 9.14 10.81
N ILE A 152 7.41 8.52 10.48
CA ILE A 152 7.42 7.19 9.86
C ILE A 152 7.33 6.14 10.96
N TRP A 153 6.29 5.33 10.90
CA TRP A 153 6.17 4.15 11.75
C TRP A 153 6.62 2.92 10.99
N LEU A 154 7.34 2.03 11.66
CA LEU A 154 7.78 0.77 11.08
C LEU A 154 7.01 -0.39 11.70
N PHE A 155 6.49 -1.23 10.82
CA PHE A 155 5.77 -2.45 11.19
C PHE A 155 6.58 -3.66 10.73
N GLU A 156 6.75 -4.62 11.64
CA GLU A 156 7.37 -5.90 11.38
C GLU A 156 6.29 -6.96 11.11
N ILE A 157 6.58 -7.87 10.18
CA ILE A 157 5.68 -8.96 9.82
C ILE A 157 5.98 -10.22 10.64
N SER A 158 4.92 -10.95 10.99
CA SER A 158 5.02 -12.29 11.57
C SER A 158 3.93 -13.21 11.02
N SER A 159 4.06 -14.51 11.21
CA SER A 159 3.01 -15.46 10.87
C SER A 159 1.75 -15.21 11.70
N ARG A 160 0.60 -15.62 11.16
CA ARG A 160 -0.67 -15.65 11.91
C ARG A 160 -0.67 -16.75 12.95
#